data_fcd853562dfc29bed3de8ee5d10dab20
#
_entry.id   fcd853562dfc29bed3de8ee5d10dab20
#
_cell.length_a   1.000
_cell.length_b   1.000
_cell.length_c   1.000
_cell.angle_alpha   90.00
_cell.angle_beta   90.00
_cell.angle_gamma   90.00
#
_symmetry.space_group_name_H-M   'P 1'
#
loop_
_entity.id
_entity.type
_entity.pdbx_description
1 polymer ?
#
loop_
_entity_poly.entity_id
_entity_poly.type
_entity_poly.pdbx_seq_one_letter_code
_entity_poly.pdbx_strand_id
1 'polypeptide(L)'
;MVPGMPYVAATPYLVGIAEMACSQLVKDLLEPGQITVGRRVLIDHLGPSKVGAELMLETALVKRDRNRFNFTVRIDDGGRTVATVEHERAAVSLQKIMSALG
;
A
#
# COMPACT_ATOMS: atom_id res chain seq x y z
N MET A 1 5.73 -3.25 -20.47
CA MET A 1 5.68 -1.90 -21.06
C MET A 1 5.08 -1.98 -22.44
N VAL A 2 4.14 -1.12 -22.73
CA VAL A 2 3.50 -1.05 -24.06
C VAL A 2 4.44 -0.32 -25.02
N PRO A 3 4.70 -0.85 -26.23
CA PRO A 3 5.54 -0.16 -27.20
C PRO A 3 5.01 1.24 -27.52
N GLY A 4 5.90 2.21 -27.58
CA GLY A 4 5.53 3.61 -27.83
C GLY A 4 5.12 4.41 -26.60
N MET A 5 4.96 3.77 -25.45
CA MET A 5 4.65 4.45 -24.20
C MET A 5 5.94 4.94 -23.51
N PRO A 6 5.94 6.13 -22.89
CA PRO A 6 7.07 6.54 -22.08
C PRO A 6 7.24 5.65 -20.86
N TYR A 7 8.46 5.59 -20.32
CA TYR A 7 8.74 4.85 -19.10
C TYR A 7 8.26 5.66 -17.90
N VAL A 8 7.08 5.29 -17.39
CA VAL A 8 6.45 5.93 -16.23
C VAL A 8 6.09 4.87 -15.19
N ALA A 9 5.97 5.31 -13.93
CA ALA A 9 5.55 4.44 -12.85
C ALA A 9 4.09 4.03 -13.08
N ALA A 10 3.83 2.74 -13.19
CA ALA A 10 2.50 2.22 -13.42
C ALA A 10 1.68 2.19 -12.14
N THR A 11 0.36 2.32 -12.26
CA THR A 11 -0.56 2.26 -11.12
C THR A 11 -0.34 1.04 -10.23
N PRO A 12 -0.19 -0.20 -10.75
CA PRO A 12 0.08 -1.36 -9.89
C PRO A 12 1.36 -1.23 -9.05
N TYR A 13 2.38 -0.58 -9.58
CA TYR A 13 3.60 -0.32 -8.81
C TYR A 13 3.32 0.62 -7.64
N LEU A 14 2.57 1.70 -7.87
CA LEU A 14 2.21 2.66 -6.83
C LEU A 14 1.36 2.00 -5.74
N VAL A 15 0.43 1.14 -6.12
CA VAL A 15 -0.37 0.34 -5.18
C VAL A 15 0.55 -0.55 -4.34
N GLY A 16 1.50 -1.23 -4.97
CA GLY A 16 2.43 -2.13 -4.27
C GLY A 16 3.26 -1.42 -3.21
N ILE A 17 3.85 -0.27 -3.53
CA ILE A 17 4.66 0.47 -2.55
C ILE A 17 3.79 1.06 -1.42
N ALA A 18 2.56 1.47 -1.72
CA ALA A 18 1.63 1.93 -0.70
C ALA A 18 1.25 0.80 0.27
N GLU A 19 0.97 -0.39 -0.25
CA GLU A 19 0.65 -1.56 0.57
C GLU A 19 1.82 -1.94 1.48
N MET A 20 3.05 -1.92 0.97
CA MET A 20 4.24 -2.20 1.76
C MET A 20 4.40 -1.20 2.89
N ALA A 21 4.24 0.08 2.61
CA ALA A 21 4.36 1.14 3.61
C ALA A 21 3.33 0.96 4.73
N CYS A 22 2.08 0.67 4.37
CA CYS A 22 1.02 0.43 5.35
C CYS A 22 1.30 -0.80 6.21
N SER A 23 1.72 -1.89 5.58
CA SER A 23 2.05 -3.13 6.29
C SER A 23 3.17 -2.91 7.31
N GLN A 24 4.21 -2.18 6.94
CA GLN A 24 5.32 -1.89 7.84
C GLN A 24 4.92 -0.97 8.99
N LEU A 25 4.02 -0.03 8.75
CA LEU A 25 3.59 0.93 9.76
C LEU A 25 2.93 0.25 10.96
N VAL A 26 2.24 -0.87 10.74
CA VAL A 26 1.47 -1.55 11.81
C VAL A 26 2.10 -2.85 12.28
N LYS A 27 3.25 -3.26 11.77
CA LYS A 27 3.84 -4.56 12.09
C LYS A 27 4.05 -4.76 13.60
N ASP A 28 4.40 -3.70 14.32
CA ASP A 28 4.68 -3.77 15.76
C ASP A 28 3.39 -3.75 16.60
N LEU A 29 2.23 -3.57 15.98
CA LEU A 29 0.92 -3.61 16.63
C LEU A 29 0.30 -5.01 16.59
N LEU A 30 0.93 -5.95 15.89
CA LEU A 30 0.38 -7.28 15.69
C LEU A 30 0.75 -8.20 16.86
N GLU A 31 -0.15 -9.15 17.15
CA GLU A 31 0.15 -10.22 18.06
C GLU A 31 1.10 -11.23 17.41
N PRO A 32 1.85 -12.02 18.23
CA PRO A 32 2.70 -13.08 17.67
C PRO A 32 1.91 -14.03 16.77
N GLY A 33 2.47 -14.35 15.60
CA GLY A 33 1.82 -15.22 14.63
C GLY A 33 0.81 -14.55 13.72
N GLN A 34 0.63 -13.23 13.86
CA GLN A 34 -0.24 -12.47 12.97
C GLN A 34 0.55 -11.80 11.85
N ILE A 35 -0.12 -11.69 10.71
CA ILE A 35 0.32 -10.86 9.58
C ILE A 35 -0.85 -9.96 9.18
N THR A 36 -0.60 -8.95 8.36
CA THR A 36 -1.69 -8.21 7.72
C THR A 36 -1.79 -8.59 6.26
N VAL A 37 -3.03 -8.63 5.78
CA VAL A 37 -3.34 -8.82 4.36
C VAL A 37 -4.15 -7.64 3.87
N GLY A 38 -3.91 -7.22 2.62
CA GLY A 38 -4.68 -6.16 2.00
C GLY A 38 -6.09 -6.62 1.70
N ARG A 39 -7.06 -5.77 1.98
CA ARG A 39 -8.48 -6.05 1.73
C ARG A 39 -9.08 -5.15 0.68
N ARG A 40 -8.69 -3.87 0.68
CA ARG A 40 -9.27 -2.87 -0.20
C ARG A 40 -8.22 -1.80 -0.49
N VAL A 41 -8.16 -1.40 -1.74
CA VAL A 41 -7.31 -0.29 -2.19
C VAL A 41 -8.16 0.59 -3.09
N LEU A 42 -8.19 1.88 -2.78
CA LEU A 42 -8.73 2.89 -3.66
C LEU A 42 -7.61 3.87 -3.97
N ILE A 43 -7.21 3.95 -5.22
CA ILE A 43 -6.13 4.83 -5.66
C ILE A 43 -6.62 5.83 -6.68
N ASP A 44 -6.23 7.10 -6.50
CA ASP A 44 -6.33 8.14 -7.50
C ASP A 44 -4.92 8.42 -8.01
N HIS A 45 -4.65 8.02 -9.25
CA HIS A 45 -3.36 8.27 -9.89
C HIS A 45 -3.44 9.62 -10.61
N LEU A 46 -2.88 10.65 -9.98
CA LEU A 46 -3.11 12.05 -10.35
C LEU A 46 -2.14 12.56 -11.43
N GLY A 47 -0.96 11.96 -11.52
CA GLY A 47 0.04 12.41 -12.48
C GLY A 47 1.12 11.38 -12.70
N PRO A 48 1.89 11.51 -13.80
CA PRO A 48 2.93 10.57 -14.15
C PRO A 48 4.20 10.78 -13.31
N SER A 49 4.96 9.71 -13.13
CA SER A 49 6.33 9.75 -12.61
C SER A 49 7.19 8.85 -13.46
N LYS A 50 8.45 9.22 -13.65
CA LYS A 50 9.38 8.38 -14.40
C LYS A 50 9.72 7.13 -13.61
N VAL A 51 9.94 6.02 -14.31
CA VAL A 51 10.53 4.83 -13.71
C VAL A 51 11.89 5.20 -13.11
N GLY A 52 12.11 4.82 -11.85
CA GLY A 52 13.32 5.18 -11.11
C GLY A 52 13.24 6.51 -10.38
N ALA A 53 12.14 7.25 -10.48
CA ALA A 53 11.94 8.46 -9.70
C ALA A 53 11.96 8.12 -8.20
N GLU A 54 12.53 9.01 -7.39
CA GLU A 54 12.49 8.89 -5.95
C GLU A 54 11.15 9.42 -5.45
N LEU A 55 10.30 8.50 -5.00
CA LEU A 55 8.96 8.82 -4.52
C LEU A 55 8.97 8.90 -2.99
N MET A 56 8.28 9.92 -2.48
CA MET A 56 8.08 10.11 -1.04
C MET A 56 6.67 9.69 -0.69
N LEU A 57 6.54 8.81 0.31
CA LEU A 57 5.25 8.35 0.80
C LEU A 57 4.98 8.92 2.18
N GLU A 58 3.83 9.57 2.32
CA GLU A 58 3.31 9.98 3.63
C GLU A 58 2.15 9.05 3.95
N THR A 59 2.37 8.19 4.94
CA THR A 59 1.45 7.12 5.31
C THR A 59 0.89 7.39 6.70
N ALA A 60 -0.43 7.35 6.84
CA ALA A 60 -1.10 7.56 8.11
C ALA A 60 -2.08 6.45 8.39
N LEU A 61 -2.05 5.90 9.61
CA LEU A 61 -3.10 5.04 10.13
C LEU A 61 -4.22 5.94 10.63
N VAL A 62 -5.37 5.93 9.95
CA VAL A 62 -6.47 6.85 10.26
C VAL A 62 -7.58 6.20 11.09
N LYS A 63 -7.66 4.87 11.08
CA LYS A 63 -8.64 4.15 11.88
C LYS A 63 -8.17 2.74 12.16
N ARG A 64 -8.40 2.30 13.38
CA ARG A 64 -8.23 0.91 13.77
C ARG A 64 -9.52 0.42 14.42
N ASP A 65 -10.05 -0.69 13.93
CA ASP A 65 -11.24 -1.32 14.48
C ASP A 65 -11.02 -2.83 14.53
N ARG A 66 -10.82 -3.36 15.75
CA ARG A 66 -10.51 -4.77 15.98
C ARG A 66 -9.25 -5.18 15.20
N ASN A 67 -9.41 -6.08 14.22
CA ASN A 67 -8.30 -6.56 13.39
C ASN A 67 -8.17 -5.79 12.07
N ARG A 68 -8.91 -4.69 11.90
CA ARG A 68 -8.91 -3.87 10.69
C ARG A 68 -8.14 -2.60 10.90
N PHE A 69 -7.37 -2.23 9.88
CA PHE A 69 -6.57 -1.02 9.86
C PHE A 69 -6.86 -0.26 8.58
N ASN A 70 -7.19 1.02 8.71
CA ASN A 70 -7.46 1.89 7.56
C ASN A 70 -6.39 2.97 7.48
N PHE A 71 -5.87 3.18 6.28
CA PHE A 71 -4.76 4.07 6.02
C PHE A 71 -5.10 5.07 4.93
N THR A 72 -4.41 6.20 4.98
CA THR A 72 -4.26 7.08 3.83
C THR A 72 -2.78 7.15 3.48
N VAL A 73 -2.49 7.20 2.18
CA VAL A 73 -1.13 7.35 1.67
C VAL A 73 -1.13 8.44 0.62
N ARG A 74 -0.20 9.38 0.74
CA ARG A 74 0.09 10.34 -0.31
C ARG A 74 1.45 10.00 -0.89
N ILE A 75 1.52 9.92 -2.21
CA ILE A 75 2.75 9.64 -2.94
C ILE A 75 3.14 10.89 -3.71
N ASP A 76 4.32 11.41 -3.41
CA ASP A 76 4.84 12.63 -4.03
C ASP A 76 6.08 12.32 -4.86
N ASP A 77 6.20 13.01 -5.99
CA ASP A 77 7.39 13.05 -6.83
C ASP A 77 7.88 14.51 -6.82
N GLY A 78 8.95 14.76 -6.06
CA GLY A 78 9.38 16.12 -5.79
C GLY A 78 8.31 16.85 -4.98
N GLY A 79 7.97 18.08 -5.39
CA GLY A 79 6.91 18.85 -4.72
C GLY A 79 5.50 18.57 -5.25
N ARG A 80 5.31 17.50 -6.04
CA ARG A 80 4.07 17.23 -6.76
C ARG A 80 3.46 15.91 -6.28
N THR A 81 2.18 15.94 -5.89
CA THR A 81 1.46 14.71 -5.53
C THR A 81 1.06 13.97 -6.79
N VAL A 82 1.50 12.71 -6.91
CA VAL A 82 1.22 11.88 -8.07
C VAL A 82 0.15 10.82 -7.82
N ALA A 83 -0.11 10.50 -6.56
CA ALA A 83 -1.18 9.57 -6.21
C ALA A 83 -1.63 9.77 -4.76
N THR A 84 -2.90 9.46 -4.53
CA THR A 84 -3.47 9.32 -3.18
C THR A 84 -4.12 7.96 -3.07
N VAL A 85 -3.99 7.33 -1.91
CA VAL A 85 -4.48 5.96 -1.70
C VAL A 85 -5.26 5.90 -0.39
N GLU A 86 -6.42 5.25 -0.43
CA GLU A 86 -7.12 4.77 0.75
C GLU A 86 -6.96 3.25 0.78
N HIS A 87 -6.53 2.71 1.91
CA HIS A 87 -6.18 1.29 1.99
C HIS A 87 -6.67 0.68 3.28
N GLU A 88 -7.24 -0.51 3.18
CA GLU A 88 -7.65 -1.29 4.35
C GLU A 88 -6.87 -2.61 4.37
N ARG A 89 -6.34 -2.93 5.55
CA ARG A 89 -5.68 -4.21 5.82
C ARG A 89 -6.35 -4.89 6.99
N ALA A 90 -6.22 -6.20 7.05
CA ALA A 90 -6.72 -6.98 8.18
C ALA A 90 -5.57 -7.79 8.79
N ALA A 91 -5.51 -7.82 10.12
CA ALA A 91 -4.63 -8.73 10.83
C ALA A 91 -5.26 -10.12 10.86
N VAL A 92 -4.50 -11.11 10.46
CA VAL A 92 -4.96 -12.50 10.37
C VAL A 92 -3.88 -13.43 10.92
N SER A 93 -4.30 -14.64 11.34
CA SER A 93 -3.35 -15.67 11.77
C SER A 93 -2.64 -16.24 10.55
N LEU A 94 -1.30 -16.19 10.56
CA LEU A 94 -0.49 -16.82 9.53
C LEU A 94 -0.81 -18.31 9.42
N GLN A 95 -0.97 -18.99 10.55
CA GLN A 95 -1.27 -20.41 10.59
C GLN A 95 -2.61 -20.71 9.90
N LYS A 96 -3.63 -19.88 10.13
CA LYS A 96 -4.93 -20.06 9.46
C LYS A 96 -4.84 -19.86 7.96
N ILE A 97 -4.05 -18.89 7.51
CA ILE A 97 -3.82 -18.68 6.07
C ILE A 97 -3.11 -19.89 5.47
N MET A 98 -2.06 -20.38 6.10
CA MET A 98 -1.32 -21.53 5.61
C MET A 98 -2.21 -22.78 5.55
N SER A 99 -3.05 -23.00 6.56
CA SER A 99 -3.99 -24.12 6.59
C SER A 99 -5.04 -24.03 5.50
N ALA A 100 -5.52 -22.82 5.18
CA ALA A 100 -6.49 -22.62 4.12
C ALA A 100 -5.91 -22.86 2.73
N LEU A 101 -4.61 -22.67 2.55
CA LEU A 101 -3.93 -22.93 1.28
C LEU A 101 -3.61 -24.41 1.06
N GLY A 102 -3.80 -25.21 2.06
CA GLY A 102 -3.57 -26.65 1.98
C GLY A 102 -2.20 -27.04 2.37
#